data_4a9b15caf2cf9e35a64989e5749914b8
#
_entry.id   4a9b15caf2cf9e35a64989e5749914b8
#
_cell.length_a   1.000
_cell.length_b   1.000
_cell.length_c   1.000
_cell.angle_alpha   90.00
_cell.angle_beta   90.00
_cell.angle_gamma   90.00
#
_symmetry.space_group_name_H-M   'P 1'
#
loop_
_entity.id
_entity.type
_entity.pdbx_description
1 polymer ?
#
loop_
_entity_poly.entity_id
_entity_poly.type
_entity_poly.pdbx_seq_one_letter_code
_entity_poly.pdbx_strand_id
1 'polypeptide(L)'
;PTFALNALVALDNAAWMLWAQQEDIDGFDELIPGRYHPYFSHRHPCVEAVPAVGYALPDAGVQKLVDEGAYVLKVKVGHPGDEAEMLARDIARMNHIHQLVGDRSLPHSPTGHVLYYLDANGRYTNAEQLRAFIEALERSGVRERVLLFEEPFDEGGVDGAGSLEQIGVPLAADESVHCVEDVYRRAEIGYEAMAVKAAGKTFSLALDLVEAAAACELDC
;
A
#
# COMPACT_ATOMS: atom_id res chain seq x y z
N PRO A 1 -2.84 3.16 -17.52
CA PRO A 1 -3.40 1.97 -16.86
C PRO A 1 -2.35 0.89 -16.60
N THR A 2 -2.34 0.35 -15.39
CA THR A 2 -1.40 -0.67 -14.91
C THR A 2 -1.22 -1.86 -15.87
N PHE A 3 -2.28 -2.30 -16.55
CA PHE A 3 -2.19 -3.40 -17.52
C PHE A 3 -1.29 -3.10 -18.73
N ALA A 4 -1.25 -1.86 -19.20
CA ALA A 4 -0.38 -1.48 -20.30
C ALA A 4 1.09 -1.47 -19.85
N LEU A 5 1.39 -0.94 -18.67
CA LEU A 5 2.72 -0.95 -18.08
C LEU A 5 3.18 -2.37 -17.78
N ASN A 6 2.31 -3.22 -17.24
CA ASN A 6 2.62 -4.62 -16.97
C ASN A 6 3.04 -5.39 -18.24
N ALA A 7 2.47 -5.07 -19.40
CA ALA A 7 2.88 -5.67 -20.66
C ALA A 7 4.33 -5.31 -21.07
N LEU A 8 4.86 -4.19 -20.58
CA LEU A 8 6.23 -3.73 -20.85
C LEU A 8 7.27 -4.29 -19.88
N VAL A 9 6.86 -4.85 -18.74
CA VAL A 9 7.78 -5.33 -17.68
C VAL A 9 8.81 -6.32 -18.21
N ALA A 10 8.37 -7.31 -19.00
CA ALA A 10 9.27 -8.32 -19.53
C ALA A 10 10.32 -7.71 -20.48
N LEU A 11 9.93 -6.73 -21.28
CA LEU A 11 10.84 -6.04 -22.21
C LEU A 11 11.83 -5.15 -21.45
N ASP A 12 11.35 -4.40 -20.47
CA ASP A 12 12.17 -3.54 -19.62
C ASP A 12 13.20 -4.37 -18.84
N ASN A 13 12.78 -5.46 -18.20
CA ASN A 13 13.68 -6.36 -17.49
C ASN A 13 14.72 -6.99 -18.42
N ALA A 14 14.32 -7.39 -19.64
CA ALA A 14 15.27 -7.92 -20.62
C ALA A 14 16.32 -6.89 -21.04
N ALA A 15 15.95 -5.63 -21.18
CA ALA A 15 16.88 -4.53 -21.47
C ALA A 15 17.88 -4.32 -20.33
N TRP A 16 17.40 -4.33 -19.07
CA TRP A 16 18.23 -4.22 -17.87
C TRP A 16 19.22 -5.40 -17.76
N MET A 17 18.75 -6.62 -18.00
CA MET A 17 19.61 -7.81 -17.97
C MET A 17 20.67 -7.79 -19.08
N LEU A 18 20.30 -7.34 -20.29
CA LEU A 18 21.24 -7.20 -21.39
C LEU A 18 22.31 -6.16 -21.07
N TRP A 19 21.91 -5.03 -20.53
CA TRP A 19 22.85 -3.99 -20.11
C TRP A 19 23.79 -4.48 -19.01
N ALA A 20 23.26 -5.14 -17.99
CA ALA A 20 24.07 -5.73 -16.93
C ALA A 20 25.12 -6.71 -17.49
N GLN A 21 24.72 -7.55 -18.45
CA GLN A 21 25.63 -8.49 -19.09
C GLN A 21 26.72 -7.78 -19.93
N GLN A 22 26.38 -6.69 -20.62
CA GLN A 22 27.33 -5.93 -21.43
C GLN A 22 28.37 -5.17 -20.59
N GLU A 23 27.97 -4.70 -19.42
CA GLU A 23 28.79 -3.92 -18.50
C GLU A 23 29.46 -4.77 -17.40
N ASP A 24 29.27 -6.12 -17.44
CA ASP A 24 29.80 -7.07 -16.46
C ASP A 24 29.33 -6.75 -15.01
N ILE A 25 28.05 -6.40 -14.88
CA ILE A 25 27.41 -6.05 -13.60
C ILE A 25 26.81 -7.28 -12.96
N ASP A 26 27.29 -7.66 -11.78
CA ASP A 26 26.81 -8.83 -11.03
C ASP A 26 25.89 -8.47 -9.86
N GLY A 27 25.95 -7.24 -9.36
CA GLY A 27 25.25 -6.78 -8.16
C GLY A 27 24.08 -5.85 -8.43
N PHE A 28 23.01 -5.94 -7.62
CA PHE A 28 21.87 -5.04 -7.73
C PHE A 28 22.26 -3.56 -7.50
N ASP A 29 23.19 -3.31 -6.57
CA ASP A 29 23.63 -1.94 -6.25
C ASP A 29 24.42 -1.32 -7.43
N GLU A 30 25.17 -2.13 -8.17
CA GLU A 30 25.89 -1.69 -9.37
C GLU A 30 24.94 -1.47 -10.55
N LEU A 31 23.81 -2.21 -10.58
CA LEU A 31 22.76 -2.08 -11.58
C LEU A 31 22.01 -0.75 -11.48
N ILE A 32 21.89 -0.18 -10.27
CA ILE A 32 21.20 1.09 -10.05
C ILE A 32 22.03 2.25 -10.56
N PRO A 33 21.57 3.05 -11.55
CA PRO A 33 22.29 4.24 -12.01
C PRO A 33 22.57 5.21 -10.85
N GLY A 34 23.77 5.83 -10.87
CA GLY A 34 24.27 6.65 -9.77
C GLY A 34 23.34 7.77 -9.30
N ARG A 35 22.49 8.32 -10.20
CA ARG A 35 21.50 9.34 -9.84
C ARG A 35 20.49 8.86 -8.81
N TYR A 36 20.20 7.56 -8.77
CA TYR A 36 19.22 6.99 -7.85
C TYR A 36 19.83 6.47 -6.54
N HIS A 37 21.18 6.37 -6.44
CA HIS A 37 21.84 5.84 -5.26
C HIS A 37 21.39 6.51 -3.94
N PRO A 38 21.14 7.84 -3.86
CA PRO A 38 20.66 8.47 -2.62
C PRO A 38 19.34 7.87 -2.10
N TYR A 39 18.49 7.38 -2.99
CA TYR A 39 17.15 6.85 -2.64
C TYR A 39 17.18 5.36 -2.29
N PHE A 40 18.28 4.67 -2.61
CA PHE A 40 18.49 3.23 -2.34
C PHE A 40 19.64 2.95 -1.38
N SER A 41 20.17 3.97 -0.68
CA SER A 41 21.29 3.84 0.24
C SER A 41 20.93 3.15 1.55
N HIS A 42 19.67 3.20 1.97
CA HIS A 42 19.18 2.53 3.16
C HIS A 42 18.91 1.05 2.91
N ARG A 43 19.30 0.20 3.86
CA ARG A 43 19.06 -1.24 3.82
C ARG A 43 18.46 -1.69 5.14
N HIS A 44 17.28 -2.28 5.07
CA HIS A 44 16.68 -2.94 6.22
C HIS A 44 17.29 -4.34 6.35
N PRO A 45 17.75 -4.75 7.56
CA PRO A 45 18.26 -6.11 7.78
C PRO A 45 17.15 -7.16 7.63
N CYS A 46 15.92 -6.78 7.90
CA CYS A 46 14.72 -7.61 7.75
C CYS A 46 13.57 -6.75 7.23
N VAL A 47 12.69 -7.36 6.49
CA VAL A 47 11.40 -6.79 6.07
C VAL A 47 10.26 -7.65 6.60
N GLU A 48 9.14 -7.04 6.94
CA GLU A 48 7.97 -7.78 7.41
C GLU A 48 7.25 -8.43 6.25
N ALA A 49 6.82 -9.67 6.47
CA ALA A 49 5.85 -10.31 5.60
C ALA A 49 4.46 -9.72 5.87
N VAL A 50 3.79 -9.21 4.82
CA VAL A 50 2.47 -8.58 4.92
C VAL A 50 1.43 -9.46 4.19
N PRO A 51 0.94 -10.54 4.84
CA PRO A 51 -0.01 -11.45 4.21
C PRO A 51 -1.35 -10.79 3.94
N ALA A 52 -1.93 -11.09 2.77
CA ALA A 52 -3.22 -10.56 2.37
C ALA A 52 -4.38 -11.33 3.02
N VAL A 53 -5.28 -10.59 3.68
CA VAL A 53 -6.52 -11.07 4.25
C VAL A 53 -7.67 -10.69 3.31
N GLY A 54 -7.88 -11.52 2.29
CA GLY A 54 -8.97 -11.37 1.33
C GLY A 54 -10.35 -11.68 1.94
N TYR A 55 -11.42 -11.33 1.22
CA TYR A 55 -12.80 -11.50 1.72
C TYR A 55 -13.19 -12.96 2.02
N ALA A 56 -12.60 -13.92 1.32
CA ALA A 56 -12.90 -15.34 1.46
C ALA A 56 -12.02 -16.07 2.49
N LEU A 57 -11.05 -15.38 3.11
CA LEU A 57 -10.19 -16.02 4.11
C LEU A 57 -10.99 -16.27 5.39
N PRO A 58 -11.14 -17.53 5.85
CA PRO A 58 -11.89 -17.83 7.06
C PRO A 58 -11.11 -17.40 8.32
N ASP A 59 -11.83 -17.25 9.43
CA ASP A 59 -11.28 -16.85 10.74
C ASP A 59 -10.06 -17.67 11.17
N ALA A 60 -10.12 -18.99 10.98
CA ALA A 60 -8.99 -19.88 11.26
C ALA A 60 -7.76 -19.57 10.40
N GLY A 61 -7.96 -19.06 9.17
CA GLY A 61 -6.88 -18.61 8.31
C GLY A 61 -6.24 -17.32 8.84
N VAL A 62 -7.04 -16.36 9.29
CA VAL A 62 -6.54 -15.11 9.90
C VAL A 62 -5.76 -15.41 11.18
N GLN A 63 -6.31 -16.26 12.06
CA GLN A 63 -5.64 -16.67 13.30
C GLN A 63 -4.31 -17.36 13.00
N LYS A 64 -4.29 -18.26 12.00
CA LYS A 64 -3.09 -18.98 11.59
C LYS A 64 -1.97 -18.02 11.14
N LEU A 65 -2.28 -16.99 10.35
CA LEU A 65 -1.28 -16.00 9.93
C LEU A 65 -0.60 -15.34 11.13
N VAL A 66 -1.38 -14.97 12.14
CA VAL A 66 -0.87 -14.34 13.38
C VAL A 66 -0.11 -15.35 14.23
N ASP A 67 -0.58 -16.60 14.34
CA ASP A 67 0.10 -17.68 15.07
C ASP A 67 1.45 -18.05 14.41
N GLU A 68 1.58 -17.87 13.09
CA GLU A 68 2.83 -18.02 12.33
C GLU A 68 3.78 -16.81 12.44
N GLY A 69 3.36 -15.75 13.14
CA GLY A 69 4.19 -14.61 13.48
C GLY A 69 3.91 -13.32 12.67
N ALA A 70 2.95 -13.33 11.73
CA ALA A 70 2.60 -12.10 11.02
C ALA A 70 2.00 -11.07 11.98
N TYR A 71 2.60 -9.90 12.10
CA TYR A 71 2.05 -8.81 12.89
C TYR A 71 1.47 -7.67 12.04
N VAL A 72 1.72 -7.63 10.74
CA VAL A 72 1.04 -6.74 9.79
C VAL A 72 0.11 -7.57 8.92
N LEU A 73 -1.17 -7.26 8.91
CA LEU A 73 -2.17 -7.90 8.05
C LEU A 73 -2.66 -6.93 7.00
N LYS A 74 -2.47 -7.24 5.71
CA LYS A 74 -3.05 -6.47 4.60
C LYS A 74 -4.51 -6.88 4.40
N VAL A 75 -5.43 -6.10 4.95
CA VAL A 75 -6.87 -6.40 4.91
C VAL A 75 -7.54 -5.73 3.73
N LYS A 76 -8.18 -6.54 2.88
CA LYS A 76 -9.01 -6.02 1.78
C LYS A 76 -10.32 -5.45 2.34
N VAL A 77 -10.60 -4.19 1.98
CA VAL A 77 -11.83 -3.45 2.24
C VAL A 77 -12.44 -2.98 0.92
N GLY A 78 -13.59 -2.30 0.95
CA GLY A 78 -14.33 -1.96 -0.28
C GLY A 78 -15.20 -3.12 -0.76
N HIS A 79 -16.05 -3.67 0.12
CA HIS A 79 -16.99 -4.74 -0.24
C HIS A 79 -17.90 -4.34 -1.40
N PRO A 80 -18.27 -5.29 -2.29
CA PRO A 80 -19.30 -5.05 -3.30
C PRO A 80 -20.63 -4.67 -2.67
N GLY A 81 -21.35 -3.71 -3.26
CA GLY A 81 -22.63 -3.22 -2.80
C GLY A 81 -22.81 -1.74 -3.11
N ASP A 82 -23.88 -1.14 -2.64
CA ASP A 82 -23.99 0.32 -2.59
C ASP A 82 -23.08 0.90 -1.50
N GLU A 83 -22.93 2.24 -1.48
CA GLU A 83 -22.02 2.93 -0.56
C GLU A 83 -22.30 2.61 0.92
N ALA A 84 -23.57 2.56 1.31
CA ALA A 84 -23.97 2.30 2.69
C ALA A 84 -23.72 0.83 3.09
N GLU A 85 -24.02 -0.10 2.19
CA GLU A 85 -23.72 -1.53 2.37
C GLU A 85 -22.23 -1.79 2.46
N MET A 86 -21.44 -1.20 1.57
CA MET A 86 -19.98 -1.32 1.56
C MET A 86 -19.41 -0.83 2.89
N LEU A 87 -19.76 0.37 3.30
CA LEU A 87 -19.30 0.98 4.55
C LEU A 87 -19.64 0.10 5.77
N ALA A 88 -20.89 -0.36 5.85
CA ALA A 88 -21.34 -1.19 6.97
C ALA A 88 -20.59 -2.54 7.02
N ARG A 89 -20.36 -3.17 5.87
CA ARG A 89 -19.62 -4.45 5.77
C ARG A 89 -18.16 -4.28 6.11
N ASP A 90 -17.51 -3.22 5.65
CA ASP A 90 -16.10 -2.96 5.93
C ASP A 90 -15.87 -2.68 7.42
N ILE A 91 -16.75 -1.89 8.06
CA ILE A 91 -16.70 -1.65 9.50
C ILE A 91 -16.88 -2.96 10.27
N ALA A 92 -17.90 -3.74 9.93
CA ALA A 92 -18.17 -5.03 10.58
C ALA A 92 -16.97 -5.98 10.43
N ARG A 93 -16.37 -6.04 9.24
CA ARG A 93 -15.20 -6.88 8.94
C ARG A 93 -14.00 -6.48 9.78
N MET A 94 -13.66 -5.19 9.82
CA MET A 94 -12.51 -4.73 10.58
C MET A 94 -12.69 -4.98 12.09
N ASN A 95 -13.87 -4.71 12.62
CA ASN A 95 -14.19 -4.99 14.01
C ASN A 95 -14.10 -6.50 14.31
N HIS A 96 -14.59 -7.35 13.40
CA HIS A 96 -14.51 -8.79 13.55
C HIS A 96 -13.06 -9.30 13.56
N ILE A 97 -12.23 -8.86 12.58
CA ILE A 97 -10.82 -9.23 12.55
C ILE A 97 -10.10 -8.74 13.81
N HIS A 98 -10.40 -7.53 14.26
CA HIS A 98 -9.80 -6.98 15.47
C HIS A 98 -10.20 -7.77 16.73
N GLN A 99 -11.46 -8.17 16.87
CA GLN A 99 -11.89 -9.06 17.96
C GLN A 99 -11.20 -10.42 17.91
N LEU A 100 -10.90 -10.92 16.73
CA LEU A 100 -10.30 -12.24 16.53
C LEU A 100 -8.81 -12.28 16.89
N VAL A 101 -8.05 -11.22 16.55
CA VAL A 101 -6.57 -11.21 16.66
C VAL A 101 -5.98 -9.95 17.30
N GLY A 102 -6.76 -8.89 17.52
CA GLY A 102 -6.26 -7.59 17.98
C GLY A 102 -5.56 -7.62 19.34
N ASP A 103 -6.03 -8.49 20.26
CA ASP A 103 -5.47 -8.64 21.60
C ASP A 103 -4.28 -9.61 21.68
N ARG A 104 -3.87 -10.19 20.53
CA ARG A 104 -2.69 -11.07 20.50
C ARG A 104 -1.43 -10.30 20.86
N SER A 105 -0.66 -10.81 21.80
CA SER A 105 0.64 -10.29 22.17
C SER A 105 1.70 -10.82 21.20
N LEU A 106 2.38 -9.92 20.51
CA LEU A 106 3.40 -10.23 19.49
C LEU A 106 4.70 -9.48 19.84
N PRO A 107 5.62 -10.11 20.61
CA PRO A 107 6.80 -9.44 21.14
C PRO A 107 7.74 -8.85 20.06
N HIS A 108 7.68 -9.36 18.82
CA HIS A 108 8.46 -8.87 17.69
C HIS A 108 7.78 -7.74 16.90
N SER A 109 6.51 -7.47 17.17
CA SER A 109 5.83 -6.29 16.64
C SER A 109 6.34 -5.02 17.34
N PRO A 110 6.56 -3.90 16.63
CA PRO A 110 6.98 -2.63 17.23
C PRO A 110 6.03 -2.10 18.31
N THR A 111 4.74 -2.44 18.21
CA THR A 111 3.69 -2.04 19.16
C THR A 111 3.31 -3.15 20.13
N GLY A 112 3.88 -4.34 19.99
CA GLY A 112 3.48 -5.54 20.74
C GLY A 112 2.19 -6.20 20.28
N HIS A 113 1.57 -5.72 19.19
CA HIS A 113 0.25 -6.14 18.73
C HIS A 113 0.17 -6.27 17.20
N VAL A 114 -0.96 -6.80 16.71
CA VAL A 114 -1.29 -6.82 15.27
C VAL A 114 -1.56 -5.40 14.77
N LEU A 115 -1.03 -5.09 13.59
CA LEU A 115 -1.25 -3.86 12.83
C LEU A 115 -1.99 -4.16 11.53
N TYR A 116 -2.72 -3.20 11.02
CA TYR A 116 -3.54 -3.35 9.82
C TYR A 116 -3.08 -2.43 8.71
N TYR A 117 -2.83 -3.01 7.57
CA TYR A 117 -2.62 -2.35 6.30
C TYR A 117 -3.93 -2.50 5.50
N LEU A 118 -4.71 -1.44 5.34
CA LEU A 118 -6.00 -1.51 4.66
C LEU A 118 -5.82 -1.24 3.17
N ASP A 119 -6.51 -2.01 2.31
CA ASP A 119 -6.40 -1.86 0.86
C ASP A 119 -7.79 -1.95 0.22
N ALA A 120 -8.24 -0.84 -0.35
CA ALA A 120 -9.56 -0.71 -0.96
C ALA A 120 -9.58 -0.93 -2.47
N ASN A 121 -8.43 -0.95 -3.14
CA ASN A 121 -8.31 -1.03 -4.60
C ASN A 121 -9.28 -0.07 -5.34
N GLY A 122 -9.34 1.19 -4.90
CA GLY A 122 -10.09 2.25 -5.55
C GLY A 122 -11.61 2.19 -5.39
N ARG A 123 -12.14 1.58 -4.34
CA ARG A 123 -13.58 1.33 -4.24
C ARG A 123 -14.37 2.36 -3.45
N TYR A 124 -13.73 3.24 -2.72
CA TYR A 124 -14.40 4.36 -2.07
C TYR A 124 -14.66 5.46 -3.09
N THR A 125 -15.77 6.16 -2.97
CA THR A 125 -16.22 7.13 -3.98
C THR A 125 -15.84 8.57 -3.65
N ASN A 126 -15.63 8.88 -2.35
CA ASN A 126 -15.30 10.23 -1.89
C ASN A 126 -14.67 10.21 -0.49
N ALA A 127 -14.09 11.36 -0.11
CA ALA A 127 -13.43 11.53 1.18
C ALA A 127 -14.39 11.45 2.37
N GLU A 128 -15.67 11.81 2.21
CA GLU A 128 -16.68 11.75 3.29
C GLU A 128 -16.93 10.30 3.71
N GLN A 129 -17.09 9.41 2.73
CA GLN A 129 -17.24 7.98 2.98
C GLN A 129 -16.01 7.39 3.67
N LEU A 130 -14.80 7.76 3.22
CA LEU A 130 -13.55 7.33 3.86
C LEU A 130 -13.46 7.83 5.32
N ARG A 131 -13.78 9.11 5.57
CA ARG A 131 -13.83 9.66 6.94
C ARG A 131 -14.80 8.90 7.82
N ALA A 132 -16.01 8.64 7.33
CA ALA A 132 -17.03 7.88 8.08
C ALA A 132 -16.53 6.48 8.46
N PHE A 133 -15.77 5.82 7.59
CA PHE A 133 -15.12 4.54 7.89
C PHE A 133 -14.07 4.69 8.98
N ILE A 134 -13.12 5.63 8.84
CA ILE A 134 -12.04 5.82 9.82
C ILE A 134 -12.58 6.24 11.19
N GLU A 135 -13.60 7.13 11.24
CA GLU A 135 -14.28 7.50 12.48
C GLU A 135 -14.97 6.29 13.16
N ALA A 136 -15.52 5.38 12.35
CA ALA A 136 -16.11 4.15 12.92
C ALA A 136 -15.02 3.25 13.53
N LEU A 137 -13.86 3.13 12.88
CA LEU A 137 -12.70 2.40 13.42
C LEU A 137 -12.16 3.08 14.69
N GLU A 138 -12.17 4.40 14.77
CA GLU A 138 -11.78 5.13 15.98
C GLU A 138 -12.69 4.82 17.15
N ARG A 139 -14.02 4.85 16.95
CA ARG A 139 -15.00 4.53 17.99
C ARG A 139 -14.86 3.10 18.54
N SER A 140 -14.32 2.18 17.75
CA SER A 140 -14.07 0.79 18.16
C SER A 140 -12.63 0.52 18.61
N GLY A 141 -11.74 1.53 18.63
CA GLY A 141 -10.35 1.38 19.04
C GLY A 141 -9.45 0.68 17.99
N VAL A 142 -9.96 0.46 16.78
CA VAL A 142 -9.21 -0.20 15.69
C VAL A 142 -8.26 0.77 15.00
N ARG A 143 -8.61 2.06 14.88
CA ARG A 143 -7.84 3.06 14.14
C ARG A 143 -6.38 3.13 14.57
N GLU A 144 -6.08 3.04 15.87
CA GLU A 144 -4.73 3.10 16.42
C GLU A 144 -3.82 1.95 15.94
N ARG A 145 -4.42 0.92 15.34
CA ARG A 145 -3.73 -0.24 14.76
C ARG A 145 -3.59 -0.14 13.25
N VAL A 146 -4.17 0.88 12.61
CA VAL A 146 -4.07 1.08 11.16
C VAL A 146 -2.75 1.77 10.84
N LEU A 147 -1.88 1.09 10.07
CA LEU A 147 -0.62 1.63 9.59
C LEU A 147 -0.84 2.61 8.45
N LEU A 148 -1.65 2.20 7.46
CA LEU A 148 -1.97 3.01 6.30
C LEU A 148 -3.21 2.46 5.58
N PHE A 149 -3.78 3.29 4.71
CA PHE A 149 -4.90 2.96 3.85
C PHE A 149 -4.48 3.11 2.38
N GLU A 150 -4.34 1.98 1.68
CA GLU A 150 -3.91 1.92 0.28
C GLU A 150 -5.09 2.10 -0.67
N GLU A 151 -4.87 2.88 -1.71
CA GLU A 151 -5.74 3.13 -2.85
C GLU A 151 -7.22 3.23 -2.47
N PRO A 152 -7.61 4.28 -1.70
CA PRO A 152 -9.02 4.44 -1.33
C PRO A 152 -9.93 4.68 -2.53
N PHE A 153 -9.49 5.48 -3.52
CA PHE A 153 -10.29 5.94 -4.66
C PHE A 153 -9.75 5.38 -5.97
N ASP A 154 -10.65 5.23 -6.96
CA ASP A 154 -10.22 4.90 -8.32
C ASP A 154 -9.46 6.07 -8.99
N GLU A 155 -8.77 5.78 -10.10
CA GLU A 155 -7.97 6.75 -10.82
C GLU A 155 -8.76 8.02 -11.22
N GLY A 156 -10.05 7.88 -11.56
CA GLY A 156 -10.92 8.98 -11.95
C GLY A 156 -11.56 9.71 -10.78
N GLY A 157 -11.70 9.02 -9.65
CA GLY A 157 -12.32 9.53 -8.43
C GLY A 157 -11.37 10.35 -7.55
N VAL A 158 -10.06 10.11 -7.64
CA VAL A 158 -9.07 10.76 -6.76
C VAL A 158 -9.12 12.29 -6.88
N ASP A 159 -9.13 12.83 -8.11
CA ASP A 159 -9.14 14.27 -8.34
C ASP A 159 -10.45 14.92 -7.86
N GLY A 160 -11.53 14.15 -7.73
CA GLY A 160 -12.84 14.58 -7.24
C GLY A 160 -13.08 14.28 -5.75
N ALA A 161 -12.19 13.59 -5.08
CA ALA A 161 -12.38 13.16 -3.69
C ALA A 161 -12.42 14.28 -2.65
N GLY A 162 -11.99 15.49 -3.01
CA GLY A 162 -11.85 16.64 -2.11
C GLY A 162 -10.57 16.59 -1.30
N SER A 163 -10.43 17.47 -0.30
CA SER A 163 -9.26 17.46 0.58
C SER A 163 -9.18 16.17 1.41
N LEU A 164 -8.03 15.52 1.34
CA LEU A 164 -7.70 14.32 2.09
C LEU A 164 -6.96 14.62 3.39
N GLU A 165 -6.72 15.90 3.65
CA GLU A 165 -6.18 16.33 4.94
C GLU A 165 -7.08 15.85 6.08
N GLN A 166 -6.46 15.43 7.17
CA GLN A 166 -7.16 15.01 8.40
C GLN A 166 -8.04 13.74 8.25
N ILE A 167 -7.73 12.86 7.30
CA ILE A 167 -8.38 11.53 7.25
C ILE A 167 -8.09 10.74 8.53
N GLY A 168 -6.96 10.99 9.17
CA GLY A 168 -6.59 10.39 10.46
C GLY A 168 -5.81 9.08 10.37
N VAL A 169 -5.49 8.64 9.17
CA VAL A 169 -4.54 7.55 8.88
C VAL A 169 -3.75 7.91 7.62
N PRO A 170 -2.48 7.50 7.48
CA PRO A 170 -1.71 7.71 6.27
C PRO A 170 -2.37 7.07 5.05
N LEU A 171 -2.38 7.77 3.92
CA LEU A 171 -2.89 7.26 2.65
C LEU A 171 -1.74 6.85 1.74
N ALA A 172 -1.85 5.69 1.11
CA ALA A 172 -0.89 5.19 0.14
C ALA A 172 -1.51 5.07 -1.25
N ALA A 173 -0.81 5.54 -2.28
CA ALA A 173 -1.21 5.39 -3.67
C ALA A 173 -0.60 4.11 -4.27
N ASP A 174 -1.35 3.40 -5.10
CA ASP A 174 -0.88 2.24 -5.84
C ASP A 174 -1.33 2.29 -7.30
N GLU A 175 -2.55 1.79 -7.60
CA GLU A 175 -3.04 1.68 -8.98
C GLU A 175 -3.16 3.03 -9.67
N SER A 176 -3.35 4.10 -8.93
CA SER A 176 -3.51 5.47 -9.45
C SER A 176 -2.20 6.19 -9.80
N VAL A 177 -1.04 5.52 -9.67
CA VAL A 177 0.27 6.08 -10.03
C VAL A 177 0.84 5.34 -11.23
N HIS A 178 0.94 6.01 -12.37
CA HIS A 178 1.46 5.47 -13.63
C HIS A 178 2.64 6.24 -14.20
N CYS A 179 2.91 7.42 -13.69
CA CYS A 179 4.03 8.29 -14.10
C CYS A 179 4.45 9.18 -12.93
N VAL A 180 5.55 9.91 -13.11
CA VAL A 180 6.11 10.82 -12.12
C VAL A 180 5.12 11.94 -11.74
N GLU A 181 4.37 12.45 -12.72
CA GLU A 181 3.35 13.49 -12.51
C GLU A 181 2.23 13.04 -11.56
N ASP A 182 1.89 11.74 -11.57
CA ASP A 182 0.90 11.20 -10.65
C ASP A 182 1.41 11.22 -9.21
N VAL A 183 2.71 10.96 -8.98
CA VAL A 183 3.31 11.06 -7.65
C VAL A 183 3.13 12.46 -7.06
N TYR A 184 3.48 13.49 -7.84
CA TYR A 184 3.33 14.88 -7.40
C TYR A 184 1.87 15.23 -7.10
N ARG A 185 0.93 14.80 -7.96
CA ARG A 185 -0.50 15.01 -7.74
C ARG A 185 -1.01 14.32 -6.46
N ARG A 186 -0.55 13.09 -6.18
CA ARG A 186 -0.94 12.37 -4.95
C ARG A 186 -0.41 13.06 -3.71
N ALA A 187 0.85 13.52 -3.71
CA ALA A 187 1.41 14.31 -2.62
C ALA A 187 0.61 15.61 -2.37
N GLU A 188 0.28 16.35 -3.45
CA GLU A 188 -0.47 17.61 -3.35
C GLU A 188 -1.85 17.45 -2.71
N ILE A 189 -2.52 16.32 -2.88
CA ILE A 189 -3.87 16.08 -2.31
C ILE A 189 -3.83 15.38 -0.96
N GLY A 190 -2.64 15.07 -0.41
CA GLY A 190 -2.48 14.59 0.95
C GLY A 190 -2.21 13.08 1.09
N TYR A 191 -1.73 12.41 0.06
CA TYR A 191 -1.15 11.08 0.24
C TYR A 191 0.22 11.20 0.91
N GLU A 192 0.55 10.24 1.75
CA GLU A 192 1.78 10.21 2.56
C GLU A 192 2.70 9.05 2.16
N ALA A 193 2.21 8.11 1.38
CA ALA A 193 2.95 6.94 0.92
C ALA A 193 2.56 6.50 -0.48
N MET A 194 3.38 5.62 -1.08
CA MET A 194 3.04 4.94 -2.33
C MET A 194 3.60 3.52 -2.41
N ALA A 195 2.91 2.64 -3.11
CA ALA A 195 3.39 1.31 -3.43
C ALA A 195 4.26 1.33 -4.69
N VAL A 196 5.53 0.95 -4.55
CA VAL A 196 6.44 0.75 -5.68
C VAL A 196 6.28 -0.66 -6.22
N LYS A 197 5.79 -0.80 -7.44
CA LYS A 197 5.49 -2.10 -8.08
C LYS A 197 6.29 -2.32 -9.36
N ALA A 198 7.61 -2.48 -9.27
CA ALA A 198 8.44 -2.77 -10.44
C ALA A 198 7.93 -3.96 -11.28
N ALA A 199 7.35 -4.98 -10.64
CA ALA A 199 6.73 -6.13 -11.30
C ALA A 199 5.43 -5.81 -12.07
N GLY A 200 4.83 -4.65 -11.85
CA GLY A 200 3.59 -4.23 -12.53
C GLY A 200 3.73 -2.96 -13.36
N LYS A 201 4.77 -2.14 -13.08
CA LYS A 201 4.95 -0.80 -13.65
C LYS A 201 6.27 -0.62 -14.41
N THR A 202 7.10 -1.63 -14.55
CA THR A 202 8.50 -1.67 -15.02
C THR A 202 9.51 -1.24 -13.96
N PHE A 203 10.72 -1.77 -14.07
CA PHE A 203 11.82 -1.41 -13.16
C PHE A 203 12.32 0.02 -13.44
N SER A 204 12.44 0.39 -14.73
CA SER A 204 12.83 1.76 -15.12
C SER A 204 11.90 2.81 -14.50
N LEU A 205 10.58 2.63 -14.65
CA LEU A 205 9.61 3.55 -14.08
C LEU A 205 9.65 3.55 -12.54
N ALA A 206 9.83 2.38 -11.90
CA ALA A 206 9.92 2.28 -10.45
C ALA A 206 11.06 3.14 -9.88
N LEU A 207 12.21 3.21 -10.55
CA LEU A 207 13.32 4.08 -10.15
C LEU A 207 12.93 5.57 -10.20
N ASP A 208 12.29 6.00 -11.30
CA ASP A 208 11.82 7.39 -11.43
C ASP A 208 10.72 7.74 -10.41
N LEU A 209 9.82 6.79 -10.10
CA LEU A 209 8.78 6.98 -9.08
C LEU A 209 9.37 7.12 -7.68
N VAL A 210 10.38 6.33 -7.31
CA VAL A 210 11.06 6.45 -6.00
C VAL A 210 11.78 7.80 -5.87
N GLU A 211 12.44 8.28 -6.93
CA GLU A 211 13.06 9.61 -6.95
C GLU A 211 12.01 10.71 -6.73
N ALA A 212 10.86 10.64 -7.42
CA ALA A 212 9.77 11.60 -7.27
C ALA A 212 9.13 11.53 -5.87
N ALA A 213 8.90 10.32 -5.34
CA ALA A 213 8.36 10.12 -4.00
C ALA A 213 9.27 10.74 -2.93
N ALA A 214 10.58 10.51 -3.03
CA ALA A 214 11.55 11.12 -2.12
C ALA A 214 11.55 12.67 -2.20
N ALA A 215 11.36 13.23 -3.40
CA ALA A 215 11.23 14.69 -3.57
C ALA A 215 9.96 15.27 -2.92
N CYS A 216 8.93 14.44 -2.74
CA CYS A 216 7.66 14.79 -2.09
C CYS A 216 7.59 14.35 -0.61
N GLU A 217 8.66 13.77 -0.07
CA GLU A 217 8.69 13.20 1.29
C GLU A 217 7.64 12.08 1.50
N LEU A 218 7.30 11.34 0.43
CA LEU A 218 6.41 10.18 0.52
C LEU A 218 7.20 8.92 0.93
N ASP A 219 6.60 8.12 1.80
CA ASP A 219 7.09 6.77 2.12
C ASP A 219 6.87 5.79 0.94
N CYS A 220 7.83 4.84 0.73
CA CYS A 220 7.80 3.83 -0.35
C CYS A 220 7.95 2.41 0.19
#